data_97ef20fbd5ca0f1157b004d12cd02e01
#
_entry.id   97ef20fbd5ca0f1157b004d12cd02e01
#
_cell.length_a   1.000
_cell.length_b   1.000
_cell.length_c   1.000
_cell.angle_alpha   90.00
_cell.angle_beta   90.00
_cell.angle_gamma   90.00
#
_symmetry.space_group_name_H-M   'P 1'
#
loop_
_entity.id
_entity.type
_entity.pdbx_description
1 polymer ?
#
loop_
_entity_poly.entity_id
_entity_poly.type
_entity_poly.pdbx_seq_one_letter_code
_entity_poly.pdbx_strand_id
1 'polypeptide(L)'
;MRTTILTLCLIVTGCLATPSCVSEGTTTEPIPVKAIASPATLDVAAAEVVPQSLLTTCPVPSALDTDLTAAAQAAVISLAGVNPTTCPEISMTETWGGGILIFSDSPESPSTHGKLYYDDTLAATSGSVYNRIFLYHVNGKASGKMKFTALIKNRGGSSGTLTVQKKGTAGPTTSYAYAGKLGFQRWLESTAASGVSVSSGSWARIDSTFDATKASSANLMHGIWDYSFAQPHTILICALDETEDPVTACPSLSLLTKDTHVRGTFPYADKVYDSASGVTIDTADDIQQFPLAGNTTNDANASGTDITDSSSQSLGGNYGILYKIHLTVGYSDGRNLGFLFNPRGGGWGGAVWAMAGLLTGGKFLIPAGSGTTSDNTKGSVEGKYSSAYGAPWLQFMPTGGSSFPLKMVVIPY
;
A
#
# COMPACT_ATOMS: atom_id res chain seq x y z
N MET A 1 -25.36 33.60 39.58
CA MET A 1 -24.30 34.63 39.54
C MET A 1 -23.84 34.81 38.13
N ARG A 2 -23.97 36.02 37.64
CA ARG A 2 -23.59 36.53 36.31
C ARG A 2 -22.06 36.64 36.19
N THR A 3 -21.51 36.50 35.00
CA THR A 3 -20.46 37.37 34.46
C THR A 3 -20.03 36.80 33.11
N THR A 4 -20.40 37.33 32.05
CA THR A 4 -19.95 38.46 31.19
C THR A 4 -18.84 38.08 30.21
N ILE A 5 -19.22 38.12 28.96
CA ILE A 5 -18.45 38.05 27.71
C ILE A 5 -17.60 39.30 27.55
N LEU A 6 -16.38 39.19 27.06
CA LEU A 6 -15.67 40.33 26.46
C LEU A 6 -15.00 39.91 25.14
N THR A 7 -15.59 40.41 24.06
CA THR A 7 -15.07 40.45 22.70
C THR A 7 -14.07 41.62 22.61
N LEU A 8 -12.89 41.38 22.02
CA LEU A 8 -12.01 42.46 21.59
C LEU A 8 -11.60 42.27 20.12
N CYS A 9 -12.16 43.15 19.32
CA CYS A 9 -11.77 43.39 17.91
C CYS A 9 -10.63 44.43 17.92
N LEU A 10 -9.52 44.13 17.20
CA LEU A 10 -8.54 45.19 16.90
C LEU A 10 -8.22 45.12 15.39
N ILE A 11 -8.70 46.15 14.70
CA ILE A 11 -8.33 46.54 13.34
C ILE A 11 -7.15 47.48 13.44
N VAL A 12 -6.05 47.21 12.69
CA VAL A 12 -5.04 48.24 12.43
C VAL A 12 -4.69 48.20 10.94
N THR A 13 -5.06 49.30 10.29
CA THR A 13 -4.72 49.68 8.92
C THR A 13 -3.43 50.51 8.89
N GLY A 14 -2.69 50.36 7.76
CA GLY A 14 -1.77 51.40 7.25
C GLY A 14 -0.30 50.95 7.27
N CYS A 15 0.50 51.12 6.30
CA CYS A 15 0.71 52.08 5.27
C CYS A 15 1.86 51.64 4.34
N LEU A 16 1.80 51.98 3.13
CA LEU A 16 2.82 51.87 2.08
C LEU A 16 4.14 52.57 2.39
N ALA A 17 5.27 51.96 2.04
CA ALA A 17 6.44 52.68 1.53
C ALA A 17 7.38 51.76 0.74
N THR A 18 7.54 52.01 -0.54
CA THR A 18 8.64 51.54 -1.39
C THR A 18 9.90 52.39 -1.14
N PRO A 19 11.09 51.84 -1.28
CA PRO A 19 12.06 52.49 -2.11
C PRO A 19 12.72 51.54 -3.14
N SER A 20 12.78 52.05 -4.37
CA SER A 20 13.64 51.60 -5.43
C SER A 20 15.11 51.75 -5.07
N CYS A 21 15.94 50.77 -5.38
CA CYS A 21 17.36 50.97 -5.68
C CYS A 21 17.81 50.06 -6.83
N VAL A 22 18.54 50.67 -7.67
CA VAL A 22 18.97 50.29 -9.02
C VAL A 22 20.25 49.44 -8.96
N SER A 23 20.32 48.47 -9.88
CA SER A 23 21.44 47.88 -10.61
C SER A 23 22.73 47.44 -9.93
N GLU A 24 23.16 46.24 -10.24
CA GLU A 24 24.28 46.00 -11.14
C GLU A 24 24.27 44.57 -11.64
N GLY A 25 24.47 44.42 -12.95
CA GLY A 25 24.41 43.16 -13.63
C GLY A 25 25.64 42.27 -13.44
N THR A 26 25.38 41.01 -13.30
CA THR A 26 26.31 39.95 -13.72
C THR A 26 25.51 38.98 -14.57
N THR A 27 25.84 38.98 -15.86
CA THR A 27 25.33 37.99 -16.83
C THR A 27 25.93 36.65 -16.53
N THR A 28 25.13 35.75 -15.99
CA THR A 28 25.41 34.31 -16.05
C THR A 28 24.47 33.73 -17.12
N GLU A 29 25.06 33.14 -18.15
CA GLU A 29 24.31 32.44 -19.20
C GLU A 29 23.46 31.33 -18.59
N PRO A 30 22.20 31.15 -19.04
CA PRO A 30 21.38 30.06 -18.58
C PRO A 30 21.86 28.75 -19.20
N ILE A 31 22.11 27.76 -18.33
CA ILE A 31 22.33 26.38 -18.72
C ILE A 31 21.09 25.92 -19.52
N PRO A 32 21.23 25.33 -20.70
CA PRO A 32 20.08 24.91 -21.50
C PRO A 32 19.32 23.81 -20.78
N VAL A 33 18.12 24.11 -20.32
CA VAL A 33 17.14 23.12 -19.87
C VAL A 33 16.74 22.32 -21.11
N LYS A 34 17.16 21.06 -21.16
CA LYS A 34 16.73 20.11 -22.19
C LYS A 34 15.21 19.98 -22.09
N ALA A 35 14.50 20.52 -23.07
CA ALA A 35 13.06 20.41 -23.15
C ALA A 35 12.66 18.93 -23.15
N ILE A 36 11.92 18.53 -22.12
CA ILE A 36 11.23 17.25 -22.11
C ILE A 36 10.15 17.36 -23.18
N ALA A 37 10.26 16.53 -24.21
CA ALA A 37 9.28 16.46 -25.28
C ALA A 37 7.89 16.20 -24.66
N SER A 38 6.94 17.05 -25.01
CA SER A 38 5.51 16.86 -24.70
C SER A 38 5.10 15.47 -25.21
N PRO A 39 4.36 14.68 -24.44
CA PRO A 39 3.86 13.41 -24.94
C PRO A 39 2.99 13.69 -26.16
N ALA A 40 3.31 13.01 -27.26
CA ALA A 40 2.50 13.05 -28.46
C ALA A 40 1.05 12.70 -28.09
N THR A 41 0.11 13.52 -28.52
CA THR A 41 -1.32 13.21 -28.48
C THR A 41 -1.52 11.92 -29.27
N LEU A 42 -1.74 10.80 -28.55
CA LEU A 42 -2.25 9.59 -29.15
C LEU A 42 -3.68 9.91 -29.63
N ASP A 43 -3.87 9.91 -30.94
CA ASP A 43 -5.19 9.81 -31.54
C ASP A 43 -5.86 8.57 -30.96
N VAL A 44 -6.83 8.78 -30.07
CA VAL A 44 -7.70 7.72 -29.58
C VAL A 44 -8.61 7.36 -30.74
N ALA A 45 -8.18 6.38 -31.54
CA ALA A 45 -9.09 5.69 -32.45
C ALA A 45 -10.29 5.24 -31.60
N ALA A 46 -11.50 5.60 -32.06
CA ALA A 46 -12.74 5.23 -31.40
C ALA A 46 -12.70 3.73 -31.09
N ALA A 47 -12.78 3.41 -29.79
CA ALA A 47 -12.86 2.03 -29.35
C ALA A 47 -14.05 1.40 -30.07
N GLU A 48 -13.76 0.38 -30.88
CA GLU A 48 -14.77 -0.46 -31.50
C GLU A 48 -15.60 -1.03 -30.36
N VAL A 49 -16.88 -0.69 -30.31
CA VAL A 49 -17.84 -1.28 -29.38
C VAL A 49 -17.95 -2.76 -29.77
N VAL A 50 -17.19 -3.60 -29.10
CA VAL A 50 -17.30 -5.06 -29.25
C VAL A 50 -18.74 -5.42 -28.89
N PRO A 51 -19.48 -6.08 -29.78
CA PRO A 51 -20.85 -6.46 -29.48
C PRO A 51 -20.88 -7.35 -28.23
N GLN A 52 -21.73 -7.02 -27.29
CA GLN A 52 -21.94 -7.68 -26.00
C GLN A 52 -22.50 -9.12 -26.11
N SER A 53 -22.28 -9.82 -27.21
CA SER A 53 -23.02 -11.02 -27.64
C SER A 53 -22.34 -12.38 -27.33
N LEU A 54 -21.45 -12.42 -26.33
CA LEU A 54 -20.99 -13.69 -25.72
C LEU A 54 -20.72 -13.49 -24.22
N LEU A 55 -21.63 -12.85 -23.49
CA LEU A 55 -21.58 -12.84 -22.04
C LEU A 55 -21.82 -14.28 -21.56
N THR A 56 -20.76 -14.91 -21.09
CA THR A 56 -20.87 -16.16 -20.35
C THR A 56 -21.67 -15.86 -19.10
N THR A 57 -22.89 -16.38 -18.99
CA THR A 57 -23.71 -16.22 -17.76
C THR A 57 -23.01 -16.95 -16.61
N CYS A 58 -23.04 -16.35 -15.44
CA CYS A 58 -22.44 -16.91 -14.22
C CYS A 58 -23.45 -16.83 -13.09
N PRO A 59 -24.54 -17.63 -13.16
CA PRO A 59 -25.65 -17.52 -12.22
C PRO A 59 -25.24 -17.90 -10.80
N VAL A 60 -25.91 -17.33 -9.81
CA VAL A 60 -25.68 -17.63 -8.40
C VAL A 60 -26.32 -18.97 -8.03
N PRO A 61 -25.53 -19.99 -7.63
CA PRO A 61 -26.10 -21.23 -7.11
C PRO A 61 -26.82 -20.99 -5.78
N SER A 62 -27.96 -21.64 -5.56
CA SER A 62 -28.73 -21.51 -4.32
C SER A 62 -27.95 -21.88 -3.06
N ALA A 63 -27.01 -22.83 -3.16
CA ALA A 63 -26.12 -23.17 -2.05
C ALA A 63 -25.18 -22.00 -1.69
N LEU A 64 -24.64 -21.31 -2.68
CA LEU A 64 -23.77 -20.14 -2.47
C LEU A 64 -24.56 -18.95 -1.88
N ASP A 65 -25.77 -18.71 -2.35
CA ASP A 65 -26.69 -17.72 -1.79
C ASP A 65 -26.97 -17.98 -0.29
N THR A 66 -27.26 -19.24 0.06
CA THR A 66 -27.48 -19.65 1.45
C THR A 66 -26.24 -19.47 2.30
N ASP A 67 -25.08 -19.92 1.82
CA ASP A 67 -23.81 -19.82 2.54
C ASP A 67 -23.41 -18.35 2.74
N LEU A 68 -23.58 -17.51 1.73
CA LEU A 68 -23.26 -16.09 1.81
C LEU A 68 -24.23 -15.36 2.75
N THR A 69 -25.51 -15.68 2.72
CA THR A 69 -26.52 -15.12 3.65
C THR A 69 -26.11 -15.36 5.10
N ALA A 70 -25.66 -16.58 5.44
CA ALA A 70 -25.25 -16.98 6.78
C ALA A 70 -23.84 -16.51 7.18
N ALA A 71 -22.97 -16.20 6.21
CA ALA A 71 -21.55 -15.96 6.45
C ALA A 71 -21.31 -14.69 7.28
N ALA A 72 -20.41 -14.80 8.26
CA ALA A 72 -19.81 -13.66 8.94
C ALA A 72 -18.70 -13.04 8.07
N GLN A 73 -18.29 -11.82 8.42
CA GLN A 73 -17.13 -11.17 7.85
C GLN A 73 -15.85 -12.01 8.06
N ALA A 74 -14.99 -12.07 7.08
CA ALA A 74 -13.79 -12.91 7.05
C ALA A 74 -14.07 -14.44 7.05
N ALA A 75 -15.30 -14.89 6.98
CA ALA A 75 -15.59 -16.31 6.81
C ALA A 75 -15.08 -16.80 5.45
N VAL A 76 -14.56 -18.03 5.43
CA VAL A 76 -14.19 -18.71 4.18
C VAL A 76 -15.32 -19.65 3.80
N ILE A 77 -15.94 -19.39 2.65
CA ILE A 77 -17.11 -20.17 2.16
C ILE A 77 -16.78 -20.87 0.84
N SER A 78 -17.55 -21.90 0.51
CA SER A 78 -17.52 -22.56 -0.79
C SER A 78 -18.11 -21.66 -1.87
N LEU A 79 -17.51 -21.67 -3.07
CA LEU A 79 -18.12 -21.04 -4.25
C LEU A 79 -19.16 -21.93 -4.93
N ALA A 80 -19.53 -23.06 -4.32
CA ALA A 80 -20.54 -23.99 -4.79
C ALA A 80 -20.39 -24.44 -6.28
N GLY A 81 -19.12 -24.63 -6.70
CA GLY A 81 -18.79 -25.05 -8.07
C GLY A 81 -18.64 -23.90 -9.07
N VAL A 82 -18.88 -22.66 -8.68
CA VAL A 82 -18.61 -21.49 -9.54
C VAL A 82 -17.10 -21.35 -9.73
N ASN A 83 -16.69 -21.21 -10.99
CA ASN A 83 -15.32 -20.83 -11.33
C ASN A 83 -15.26 -19.33 -11.67
N PRO A 84 -14.78 -18.46 -10.77
CA PRO A 84 -14.75 -17.02 -11.03
C PRO A 84 -13.99 -16.60 -12.28
N THR A 85 -13.05 -17.42 -12.78
CA THR A 85 -12.30 -17.07 -14.00
C THR A 85 -13.14 -17.09 -15.28
N THR A 86 -14.30 -17.73 -15.24
CA THR A 86 -15.25 -17.78 -16.35
C THR A 86 -16.41 -16.78 -16.21
N CYS A 87 -16.51 -16.10 -15.07
CA CYS A 87 -17.52 -15.07 -14.86
C CYS A 87 -17.15 -13.77 -15.55
N PRO A 88 -18.12 -12.93 -15.93
CA PRO A 88 -17.87 -11.62 -16.52
C PRO A 88 -16.90 -10.78 -15.68
N GLU A 89 -15.97 -10.10 -16.33
CA GLU A 89 -15.03 -9.23 -15.68
C GLU A 89 -15.62 -7.83 -15.54
N ILE A 90 -15.53 -7.27 -14.31
CA ILE A 90 -15.95 -5.90 -14.03
C ILE A 90 -14.95 -4.96 -14.72
N SER A 91 -15.45 -4.04 -15.54
CA SER A 91 -14.61 -3.00 -16.12
C SER A 91 -14.30 -1.93 -15.09
N MET A 92 -13.00 -1.75 -14.78
CA MET A 92 -12.51 -0.80 -13.81
C MET A 92 -11.57 0.21 -14.45
N THR A 93 -11.52 1.40 -13.88
CA THR A 93 -10.50 2.40 -14.19
C THR A 93 -9.43 2.37 -13.12
N GLU A 94 -8.17 2.18 -13.54
CA GLU A 94 -7.01 2.19 -12.66
C GLU A 94 -6.38 3.58 -12.59
N THR A 95 -6.03 4.02 -11.38
CA THR A 95 -5.24 5.23 -11.13
C THR A 95 -4.17 4.93 -10.08
N TRP A 96 -2.94 5.33 -10.36
CA TRP A 96 -1.83 5.25 -9.41
C TRP A 96 -1.76 6.52 -8.57
N GLY A 97 -1.43 6.37 -7.28
CA GLY A 97 -1.39 7.48 -6.34
C GLY A 97 -0.54 7.22 -5.10
N GLY A 98 -0.72 8.05 -4.11
CA GLY A 98 0.13 8.06 -2.92
C GLY A 98 1.49 8.68 -3.20
N GLY A 99 2.42 8.54 -2.26
CA GLY A 99 3.83 8.83 -2.45
C GLY A 99 4.57 7.65 -3.05
N ILE A 100 5.89 7.67 -2.97
CA ILE A 100 6.72 6.55 -3.41
C ILE A 100 6.61 5.37 -2.43
N LEU A 101 6.79 4.16 -2.96
CA LEU A 101 7.03 2.96 -2.15
C LEU A 101 8.53 2.62 -2.19
N ILE A 102 9.14 2.52 -1.02
CA ILE A 102 10.49 1.98 -0.81
C ILE A 102 10.31 0.54 -0.34
N PHE A 103 10.65 -0.39 -1.19
CA PHE A 103 10.44 -1.83 -0.96
C PHE A 103 11.76 -2.53 -0.69
N SER A 104 11.85 -3.28 0.40
CA SER A 104 13.06 -4.00 0.81
C SER A 104 12.71 -5.42 1.25
N ASP A 105 13.02 -6.37 0.35
CA ASP A 105 12.87 -7.81 0.54
C ASP A 105 14.09 -8.58 -0.02
N SER A 106 15.16 -7.88 -0.43
CA SER A 106 16.34 -8.51 -1.02
C SER A 106 17.65 -7.99 -0.39
N PRO A 107 18.52 -8.90 0.09
CA PRO A 107 18.28 -10.32 0.25
C PRO A 107 17.22 -10.58 1.31
N GLU A 108 16.28 -11.53 1.05
CA GLU A 108 15.23 -11.86 2.02
C GLU A 108 15.81 -12.36 3.34
N SER A 109 16.86 -13.18 3.26
CA SER A 109 17.47 -13.83 4.40
C SER A 109 18.96 -13.47 4.55
N PRO A 110 19.31 -12.22 4.94
CA PRO A 110 20.70 -11.84 5.16
C PRO A 110 21.35 -12.68 6.27
N SER A 111 22.55 -13.20 6.02
CA SER A 111 23.31 -14.00 6.99
C SER A 111 24.38 -13.19 7.73
N THR A 112 24.58 -11.95 7.35
CA THR A 112 25.54 -11.00 7.94
C THR A 112 24.91 -9.63 8.07
N HIS A 113 25.49 -8.74 8.89
CA HIS A 113 25.10 -7.34 8.92
C HIS A 113 25.48 -6.64 7.60
N GLY A 114 24.74 -5.62 7.22
CA GLY A 114 24.96 -4.84 5.99
C GLY A 114 23.77 -3.98 5.62
N LYS A 115 23.98 -3.12 4.62
CA LYS A 115 22.89 -2.38 4.00
C LYS A 115 22.05 -3.33 3.14
N LEU A 116 20.75 -3.31 3.33
CA LEU A 116 19.80 -4.06 2.51
C LEU A 116 19.37 -3.23 1.31
N TYR A 117 19.08 -1.95 1.54
CA TYR A 117 18.69 -1.00 0.51
C TYR A 117 19.02 0.43 0.94
N TYR A 118 19.25 1.31 -0.01
CA TYR A 118 19.24 2.76 0.22
C TYR A 118 18.77 3.51 -1.03
N ASP A 119 18.15 4.66 -0.79
CA ASP A 119 17.84 5.65 -1.82
C ASP A 119 18.19 7.03 -1.28
N ASP A 120 19.14 7.69 -1.91
CA ASP A 120 19.61 9.03 -1.57
C ASP A 120 19.08 10.11 -2.53
N THR A 121 18.11 9.80 -3.37
CA THR A 121 17.56 10.72 -4.37
C THR A 121 16.23 11.34 -3.96
N LEU A 122 15.67 10.95 -2.79
CA LEU A 122 14.34 11.29 -2.39
C LEU A 122 14.13 12.80 -2.18
N ALA A 123 13.08 13.33 -2.80
CA ALA A 123 12.64 14.72 -2.62
C ALA A 123 11.87 14.90 -1.31
N ALA A 124 11.67 16.16 -0.91
CA ALA A 124 10.76 16.49 0.18
C ALA A 124 9.33 16.02 -0.16
N THR A 125 8.63 15.49 0.85
CA THR A 125 7.19 15.25 0.74
C THR A 125 6.42 16.52 1.05
N SER A 126 5.30 16.75 0.38
CA SER A 126 4.46 17.93 0.56
C SER A 126 2.98 17.56 0.72
N GLY A 127 2.25 18.33 1.51
CA GLY A 127 0.82 18.17 1.71
C GLY A 127 0.46 16.83 2.38
N SER A 128 -0.57 16.17 1.86
CA SER A 128 -1.07 14.89 2.35
C SER A 128 -0.43 13.66 1.68
N VAL A 129 0.64 13.86 0.91
CA VAL A 129 1.35 12.76 0.26
C VAL A 129 2.34 12.14 1.26
N TYR A 130 2.30 10.84 1.40
CA TYR A 130 3.18 10.06 2.27
C TYR A 130 3.96 9.06 1.44
N ASN A 131 5.27 8.95 1.73
CA ASN A 131 6.08 7.86 1.23
C ASN A 131 5.87 6.63 2.11
N ARG A 132 5.93 5.45 1.52
CA ARG A 132 5.82 4.18 2.23
C ARG A 132 7.13 3.43 2.23
N ILE A 133 7.51 2.89 3.39
CA ILE A 133 8.55 1.87 3.52
C ILE A 133 7.87 0.53 3.78
N PHE A 134 8.24 -0.48 3.01
CA PHE A 134 7.86 -1.88 3.24
C PHE A 134 9.14 -2.71 3.41
N LEU A 135 9.28 -3.32 4.57
CA LEU A 135 10.42 -4.13 4.94
C LEU A 135 9.95 -5.54 5.31
N TYR A 136 10.61 -6.56 4.74
CA TYR A 136 10.27 -7.95 4.99
C TYR A 136 11.53 -8.81 4.91
N HIS A 137 12.13 -9.14 6.06
CA HIS A 137 13.41 -9.85 6.10
C HIS A 137 13.46 -10.88 7.21
N VAL A 138 14.12 -11.99 6.93
CA VAL A 138 14.37 -13.11 7.85
C VAL A 138 15.81 -13.03 8.35
N ASN A 139 16.04 -13.31 9.63
CA ASN A 139 17.41 -13.52 10.09
C ASN A 139 17.98 -14.84 9.53
N GLY A 140 18.83 -14.72 8.51
CA GLY A 140 19.48 -15.85 7.82
C GLY A 140 20.75 -16.37 8.50
N LYS A 141 21.15 -15.86 9.67
CA LYS A 141 22.29 -16.41 10.43
C LYS A 141 21.99 -17.84 10.89
N ALA A 142 22.97 -18.72 10.84
CA ALA A 142 22.86 -20.07 11.39
C ALA A 142 22.63 -20.03 12.93
N SER A 143 23.14 -19.01 13.60
CA SER A 143 22.97 -18.77 15.05
C SER A 143 23.10 -17.30 15.39
N GLY A 144 22.58 -16.90 16.56
CA GLY A 144 22.62 -15.52 17.02
C GLY A 144 21.41 -14.71 16.56
N LYS A 145 21.38 -13.46 17.01
CA LYS A 145 20.26 -12.54 16.74
C LYS A 145 20.68 -11.45 15.77
N MET A 146 19.69 -10.93 15.07
CA MET A 146 19.83 -9.81 14.12
C MET A 146 18.75 -8.78 14.42
N LYS A 147 19.04 -7.52 14.14
CA LYS A 147 18.07 -6.42 14.11
C LYS A 147 17.92 -5.94 12.68
N PHE A 148 16.75 -5.38 12.39
CA PHE A 148 16.51 -4.68 11.14
C PHE A 148 16.10 -3.25 11.45
N THR A 149 16.50 -2.30 10.60
CA THR A 149 16.26 -0.88 10.82
C THR A 149 15.96 -0.17 9.53
N ALA A 150 15.16 0.90 9.62
CA ALA A 150 15.02 1.92 8.59
C ALA A 150 15.40 3.28 9.17
N LEU A 151 16.32 3.95 8.52
CA LEU A 151 16.83 5.27 8.90
C LEU A 151 16.52 6.30 7.83
N ILE A 152 16.33 7.56 8.25
CA ILE A 152 16.25 8.72 7.37
C ILE A 152 17.43 9.66 7.64
N LYS A 153 18.06 10.20 6.57
CA LYS A 153 19.04 11.27 6.65
C LYS A 153 18.46 12.54 6.05
N ASN A 154 18.51 13.62 6.80
CA ASN A 154 18.18 14.93 6.26
C ASN A 154 19.31 15.44 5.35
N ARG A 155 19.03 15.59 4.05
CA ARG A 155 19.97 16.17 3.06
C ARG A 155 19.70 17.65 2.77
N GLY A 156 18.64 18.21 3.36
CA GLY A 156 18.32 19.62 3.22
C GLY A 156 19.25 20.53 4.01
N GLY A 157 19.25 21.82 3.68
CA GLY A 157 20.07 22.83 4.35
C GLY A 157 19.56 23.28 5.73
N SER A 158 18.36 22.83 6.15
CA SER A 158 17.75 23.16 7.44
C SER A 158 17.18 21.93 8.11
N SER A 159 16.81 22.06 9.40
CA SER A 159 16.10 21.00 10.10
C SER A 159 14.76 20.70 9.43
N GLY A 160 14.39 19.43 9.37
CA GLY A 160 13.09 18.95 8.87
C GLY A 160 12.36 18.16 9.95
N THR A 161 11.04 18.10 9.86
CA THR A 161 10.22 17.25 10.73
C THR A 161 9.91 15.94 10.03
N LEU A 162 10.33 14.83 10.63
CA LEU A 162 9.91 13.48 10.27
C LEU A 162 8.60 13.16 10.99
N THR A 163 7.56 12.86 10.25
CA THR A 163 6.28 12.39 10.83
C THR A 163 5.94 11.03 10.26
N VAL A 164 5.83 10.02 11.12
CA VAL A 164 5.31 8.70 10.77
C VAL A 164 3.80 8.73 10.90
N GLN A 165 3.11 8.72 9.78
CA GLN A 165 1.65 8.89 9.71
C GLN A 165 0.90 7.61 10.05
N LYS A 166 1.45 6.48 9.59
CA LYS A 166 0.95 5.15 9.89
C LYS A 166 2.12 4.19 10.07
N LYS A 167 1.93 3.21 10.93
CA LYS A 167 2.90 2.14 11.09
C LYS A 167 2.25 0.81 11.44
N GLY A 168 2.82 -0.26 10.94
CA GLY A 168 2.46 -1.61 11.32
C GLY A 168 3.68 -2.50 11.28
N THR A 169 4.00 -3.14 12.41
CA THR A 169 5.16 -4.01 12.54
C THR A 169 4.76 -5.37 13.11
N ALA A 170 5.43 -6.42 12.67
CA ALA A 170 5.21 -7.77 13.14
C ALA A 170 6.52 -8.57 13.16
N GLY A 171 6.55 -9.62 13.93
CA GLY A 171 7.74 -10.41 14.23
C GLY A 171 8.36 -10.03 15.59
N PRO A 172 9.41 -10.76 16.00
CA PRO A 172 10.02 -11.88 15.30
C PRO A 172 9.13 -13.15 15.33
N THR A 173 9.02 -13.84 14.20
CA THR A 173 8.21 -15.06 14.07
C THR A 173 8.67 -15.93 12.91
N THR A 174 8.44 -17.23 13.00
CA THR A 174 8.59 -18.18 11.88
C THR A 174 7.30 -18.33 11.06
N SER A 175 6.20 -17.70 11.47
CA SER A 175 4.95 -17.70 10.72
C SER A 175 4.88 -16.47 9.80
N TYR A 176 5.44 -16.59 8.61
CA TYR A 176 5.65 -15.48 7.68
C TYR A 176 4.35 -14.84 7.19
N ALA A 177 3.37 -15.66 6.77
CA ALA A 177 2.05 -15.17 6.39
C ALA A 177 1.31 -14.45 7.54
N TYR A 178 1.49 -14.93 8.77
CA TYR A 178 0.93 -14.27 9.94
C TYR A 178 1.58 -12.90 10.17
N ALA A 179 2.90 -12.79 10.03
CA ALA A 179 3.59 -11.52 10.17
C ALA A 179 3.11 -10.50 9.13
N GLY A 180 2.99 -10.91 7.87
CA GLY A 180 2.51 -10.04 6.80
C GLY A 180 1.14 -9.44 7.12
N LYS A 181 0.14 -10.29 7.40
CA LYS A 181 -1.22 -9.81 7.69
C LYS A 181 -1.32 -8.99 8.99
N LEU A 182 -0.59 -9.38 10.03
CA LEU A 182 -0.57 -8.66 11.31
C LEU A 182 0.07 -7.27 11.17
N GLY A 183 1.15 -7.16 10.40
CA GLY A 183 1.79 -5.87 10.10
C GLY A 183 0.83 -4.93 9.41
N PHE A 184 0.14 -5.39 8.37
CA PHE A 184 -0.83 -4.54 7.68
C PHE A 184 -2.06 -4.20 8.54
N GLN A 185 -2.56 -5.13 9.35
CA GLN A 185 -3.60 -4.81 10.33
C GLN A 185 -3.20 -3.65 11.23
N ARG A 186 -2.04 -3.77 11.88
CA ARG A 186 -1.53 -2.73 12.78
C ARG A 186 -1.34 -1.41 12.06
N TRP A 187 -0.93 -1.44 10.79
CA TRP A 187 -0.86 -0.26 9.95
C TRP A 187 -2.25 0.36 9.72
N LEU A 188 -3.29 -0.44 9.44
CA LEU A 188 -4.67 0.04 9.29
C LEU A 188 -5.17 0.71 10.57
N GLU A 189 -4.83 0.17 11.74
CA GLU A 189 -5.28 0.62 13.06
C GLU A 189 -4.45 1.78 13.62
N SER A 190 -3.26 2.03 13.08
CA SER A 190 -2.34 3.01 13.62
C SER A 190 -2.82 4.45 13.41
N THR A 191 -2.38 5.33 14.30
CA THR A 191 -2.54 6.78 14.22
C THR A 191 -1.18 7.45 14.02
N ALA A 192 -1.19 8.68 13.53
CA ALA A 192 0.03 9.46 13.34
C ALA A 192 0.81 9.65 14.65
N ALA A 193 2.12 9.44 14.58
CA ALA A 193 3.02 9.76 15.68
C ALA A 193 3.35 11.27 15.71
N SER A 194 3.79 11.76 16.86
CA SER A 194 4.34 13.11 16.96
C SER A 194 5.58 13.24 16.07
N GLY A 195 5.72 14.38 15.40
CA GLY A 195 6.85 14.66 14.55
C GLY A 195 8.17 14.76 15.32
N VAL A 196 9.24 14.26 14.73
CA VAL A 196 10.61 14.33 15.27
C VAL A 196 11.44 15.27 14.42
N SER A 197 12.09 16.26 15.04
CA SER A 197 13.00 17.17 14.34
C SER A 197 14.31 16.45 14.00
N VAL A 198 14.71 16.53 12.74
CA VAL A 198 15.96 15.96 12.22
C VAL A 198 16.82 17.10 11.67
N SER A 199 17.94 17.37 12.31
CA SER A 199 18.86 18.44 11.88
C SER A 199 19.46 18.14 10.50
N SER A 200 19.84 19.19 9.78
CA SER A 200 20.58 19.04 8.49
C SER A 200 21.78 18.12 8.64
N GLY A 201 21.94 17.19 7.71
CA GLY A 201 23.02 16.18 7.69
C GLY A 201 22.87 15.02 8.67
N SER A 202 21.91 15.09 9.61
CA SER A 202 21.74 14.07 10.66
C SER A 202 20.89 12.90 10.22
N TRP A 203 21.13 11.74 10.85
CA TRP A 203 20.32 10.53 10.74
C TRP A 203 19.27 10.49 11.86
N ALA A 204 18.10 9.93 11.57
CA ALA A 204 17.09 9.57 12.55
C ALA A 204 16.48 8.19 12.24
N ARG A 205 15.94 7.54 13.27
CA ARG A 205 15.27 6.26 13.16
C ARG A 205 13.82 6.48 12.72
N ILE A 206 13.32 5.65 11.80
CA ILE A 206 11.89 5.63 11.46
C ILE A 206 11.07 5.07 12.63
N ASP A 207 11.57 3.99 13.26
CA ASP A 207 10.90 3.37 14.42
C ASP A 207 11.91 2.75 15.39
N SER A 208 12.16 3.43 16.49
CA SER A 208 13.11 2.97 17.51
C SER A 208 12.66 1.69 18.24
N THR A 209 11.36 1.41 18.31
CA THR A 209 10.83 0.19 18.91
C THR A 209 11.13 -1.01 18.02
N PHE A 210 10.96 -0.87 16.71
CA PHE A 210 11.31 -1.89 15.74
C PHE A 210 12.81 -2.18 15.76
N ASP A 211 13.63 -1.14 15.77
CA ASP A 211 15.10 -1.24 15.82
C ASP A 211 15.62 -1.97 17.07
N ALA A 212 14.90 -1.87 18.20
CA ALA A 212 15.26 -2.55 19.43
C ALA A 212 14.90 -4.06 19.42
N THR A 213 14.03 -4.48 18.49
CA THR A 213 13.56 -5.86 18.41
C THR A 213 14.59 -6.76 17.74
N LYS A 214 14.87 -7.90 18.35
CA LYS A 214 15.90 -8.85 17.91
C LYS A 214 15.26 -10.12 17.39
N ALA A 215 15.50 -10.44 16.14
CA ALA A 215 15.08 -11.69 15.50
C ALA A 215 16.12 -12.79 15.72
N SER A 216 15.72 -13.94 16.23
CA SER A 216 16.53 -15.17 16.24
C SER A 216 16.64 -15.75 14.83
N SER A 217 17.56 -16.70 14.61
CA SER A 217 17.68 -17.43 13.34
C SER A 217 16.32 -17.89 12.81
N ALA A 218 16.11 -17.77 11.51
CA ALA A 218 14.88 -18.08 10.78
C ALA A 218 13.62 -17.29 11.22
N ASN A 219 13.77 -16.27 12.07
CA ASN A 219 12.64 -15.41 12.40
C ASN A 219 12.57 -14.21 11.44
N LEU A 220 11.36 -13.97 10.97
CA LEU A 220 11.00 -12.83 10.13
C LEU A 220 10.73 -11.59 10.99
N MET A 221 11.16 -10.45 10.49
CA MET A 221 10.72 -9.11 10.89
C MET A 221 10.04 -8.43 9.70
N HIS A 222 8.88 -7.88 9.96
CA HIS A 222 8.09 -7.14 8.96
C HIS A 222 7.72 -5.76 9.47
N GLY A 223 7.83 -4.75 8.60
CA GLY A 223 7.47 -3.37 8.93
C GLY A 223 6.91 -2.61 7.73
N ILE A 224 5.86 -1.84 7.99
CA ILE A 224 5.23 -0.92 7.05
C ILE A 224 5.13 0.44 7.75
N TRP A 225 5.68 1.48 7.11
CA TRP A 225 5.60 2.85 7.63
C TRP A 225 5.23 3.81 6.51
N ASP A 226 4.16 4.59 6.70
CA ASP A 226 3.89 5.76 5.89
C ASP A 226 4.45 6.98 6.61
N TYR A 227 5.31 7.73 5.94
CA TYR A 227 5.99 8.87 6.53
C TYR A 227 5.97 10.11 5.62
N SER A 228 6.09 11.27 6.22
CA SER A 228 6.36 12.52 5.53
C SER A 228 7.62 13.18 6.09
N PHE A 229 8.37 13.85 5.22
CA PHE A 229 9.55 14.62 5.60
C PHE A 229 9.74 15.81 4.66
N ALA A 230 9.74 17.02 5.21
CA ALA A 230 9.69 18.27 4.45
C ALA A 230 11.06 18.72 3.88
N GLN A 231 12.06 17.83 3.81
CA GLN A 231 13.39 18.10 3.25
C GLN A 231 13.78 16.97 2.28
N PRO A 232 14.67 17.22 1.31
CA PRO A 232 15.33 16.16 0.56
C PRO A 232 16.04 15.21 1.53
N HIS A 233 15.94 13.90 1.29
CA HIS A 233 16.41 12.93 2.27
C HIS A 233 16.94 11.63 1.63
N THR A 234 17.63 10.85 2.44
CA THR A 234 18.02 9.48 2.13
C THR A 234 17.23 8.54 3.03
N ILE A 235 16.74 7.44 2.48
CA ILE A 235 16.32 6.27 3.28
C ILE A 235 17.41 5.22 3.20
N LEU A 236 17.71 4.60 4.34
CA LEU A 236 18.70 3.55 4.47
C LEU A 236 18.12 2.40 5.31
N ILE A 237 18.12 1.21 4.75
CA ILE A 237 17.60 -0.02 5.40
C ILE A 237 18.76 -0.97 5.62
N CYS A 238 18.91 -1.49 6.84
CA CYS A 238 20.01 -2.36 7.22
C CYS A 238 19.56 -3.58 8.02
N ALA A 239 20.34 -4.66 7.86
CA ALA A 239 20.46 -5.75 8.82
C ALA A 239 21.68 -5.46 9.72
N LEU A 240 21.54 -5.66 11.03
CA LEU A 240 22.52 -5.32 12.05
C LEU A 240 22.73 -6.48 13.02
N ASP A 241 23.91 -6.58 13.58
CA ASP A 241 24.15 -7.42 14.73
C ASP A 241 23.39 -6.89 15.97
N GLU A 242 23.04 -7.76 16.89
CA GLU A 242 22.14 -7.42 17.99
C GLU A 242 22.64 -6.30 18.92
N THR A 243 23.95 -6.05 18.95
CA THR A 243 24.60 -5.05 19.81
C THR A 243 24.88 -3.72 19.10
N GLU A 244 24.81 -3.69 17.77
CA GLU A 244 25.11 -2.49 16.98
C GLU A 244 24.05 -1.40 17.17
N ASP A 245 24.47 -0.14 17.28
CA ASP A 245 23.56 0.99 17.23
C ASP A 245 23.25 1.35 15.77
N PRO A 246 21.97 1.40 15.37
CA PRO A 246 21.59 1.63 13.98
C PRO A 246 22.14 2.93 13.38
N VAL A 247 22.05 4.04 14.12
CA VAL A 247 22.45 5.36 13.59
C VAL A 247 23.94 5.46 13.36
N THR A 248 24.74 4.77 14.18
CA THR A 248 26.19 4.78 14.10
C THR A 248 26.73 3.73 13.13
N ALA A 249 26.21 2.51 13.17
CA ALA A 249 26.75 1.39 12.37
C ALA A 249 26.28 1.43 10.93
N CYS A 250 24.98 1.57 10.69
CA CYS A 250 24.37 1.39 9.38
C CYS A 250 24.97 2.25 8.25
N PRO A 251 25.31 3.53 8.46
CA PRO A 251 25.89 4.37 7.40
C PRO A 251 27.23 3.87 6.87
N SER A 252 28.01 3.15 7.69
CA SER A 252 29.36 2.66 7.34
C SER A 252 29.38 1.24 6.76
N LEU A 253 28.28 0.48 6.87
CA LEU A 253 28.21 -0.89 6.37
C LEU A 253 28.28 -0.95 4.84
N SER A 254 28.72 -2.09 4.32
CA SER A 254 28.66 -2.40 2.90
C SER A 254 27.25 -2.81 2.48
N LEU A 255 26.91 -2.58 1.21
CA LEU A 255 25.67 -3.07 0.61
C LEU A 255 25.74 -4.59 0.46
N LEU A 256 24.71 -5.30 0.91
CA LEU A 256 24.59 -6.74 0.72
C LEU A 256 24.18 -7.07 -0.71
N THR A 257 24.74 -8.16 -1.22
CA THR A 257 24.35 -8.69 -2.53
C THR A 257 22.87 -9.07 -2.50
N LYS A 258 22.11 -8.64 -3.51
CA LYS A 258 20.71 -9.04 -3.67
C LYS A 258 20.61 -10.52 -4.07
N ASP A 259 19.52 -11.14 -3.68
CA ASP A 259 19.07 -12.45 -4.14
C ASP A 259 18.03 -12.31 -5.26
N THR A 260 17.15 -13.28 -5.42
CA THR A 260 16.08 -13.26 -6.44
C THR A 260 14.86 -12.43 -6.04
N HIS A 261 14.79 -11.98 -4.78
CA HIS A 261 13.71 -11.11 -4.30
C HIS A 261 13.89 -9.68 -4.76
N VAL A 262 12.86 -8.86 -4.56
CA VAL A 262 12.82 -7.48 -5.03
C VAL A 262 13.25 -6.51 -3.94
N ARG A 263 14.02 -5.49 -4.32
CA ARG A 263 14.21 -4.25 -3.56
C ARG A 263 14.22 -3.09 -4.53
N GLY A 264 13.74 -1.92 -4.11
CA GLY A 264 13.74 -0.76 -5.00
C GLY A 264 12.83 0.35 -4.53
N THR A 265 12.87 1.44 -5.28
CA THR A 265 11.96 2.58 -5.17
C THR A 265 10.95 2.54 -6.32
N PHE A 266 9.67 2.57 -5.98
CA PHE A 266 8.54 2.56 -6.90
C PHE A 266 7.81 3.89 -6.82
N PRO A 267 7.34 4.46 -7.95
CA PRO A 267 6.83 5.82 -8.01
C PRO A 267 5.53 6.05 -7.23
N TYR A 268 4.77 4.97 -6.94
CA TYR A 268 3.47 5.04 -6.28
C TYR A 268 3.33 3.97 -5.21
N ALA A 269 2.73 4.35 -4.07
CA ALA A 269 2.45 3.44 -2.96
C ALA A 269 0.99 2.95 -2.94
N ASP A 270 0.11 3.57 -3.74
CA ASP A 270 -1.32 3.29 -3.78
C ASP A 270 -1.80 3.03 -5.21
N LYS A 271 -2.81 2.19 -5.33
CA LYS A 271 -3.51 1.84 -6.55
C LYS A 271 -5.01 1.98 -6.30
N VAL A 272 -5.66 2.82 -7.08
CA VAL A 272 -7.10 3.10 -6.94
C VAL A 272 -7.83 2.49 -8.13
N TYR A 273 -8.86 1.74 -7.84
CA TYR A 273 -9.79 1.18 -8.81
C TYR A 273 -11.18 1.75 -8.59
N ASP A 274 -11.68 2.42 -9.58
CA ASP A 274 -13.05 2.91 -9.64
C ASP A 274 -13.80 2.13 -10.73
N SER A 275 -15.11 1.86 -10.55
CA SER A 275 -15.94 1.36 -11.66
C SER A 275 -15.78 2.26 -12.87
N ALA A 276 -15.54 1.70 -14.05
CA ALA A 276 -15.40 2.48 -15.28
C ALA A 276 -16.67 3.33 -15.55
N SER A 277 -16.52 4.40 -16.28
CA SER A 277 -17.65 5.29 -16.59
C SER A 277 -18.82 4.53 -17.23
N GLY A 278 -20.01 4.67 -16.66
CA GLY A 278 -21.21 3.96 -17.11
C GLY A 278 -21.32 2.50 -16.63
N VAL A 279 -20.35 1.98 -15.88
CA VAL A 279 -20.41 0.63 -15.30
C VAL A 279 -21.05 0.70 -13.92
N THR A 280 -22.14 -0.03 -13.76
CA THR A 280 -22.83 -0.25 -12.48
C THR A 280 -22.94 -1.75 -12.26
N ILE A 281 -22.53 -2.24 -11.12
CA ILE A 281 -22.71 -3.63 -10.68
C ILE A 281 -24.09 -3.69 -10.00
N ASP A 282 -25.04 -4.36 -10.64
CA ASP A 282 -26.42 -4.41 -10.12
C ASP A 282 -26.73 -5.77 -9.47
N THR A 283 -27.60 -5.76 -8.48
CA THR A 283 -28.06 -7.01 -7.86
C THR A 283 -28.82 -7.90 -8.84
N ALA A 284 -29.42 -7.36 -9.90
CA ALA A 284 -30.03 -8.14 -10.97
C ALA A 284 -29.01 -8.84 -11.90
N ASP A 285 -27.73 -8.50 -11.79
CA ASP A 285 -26.68 -9.15 -12.58
C ASP A 285 -26.38 -10.57 -12.07
N ASP A 286 -25.61 -11.31 -12.87
CA ASP A 286 -24.94 -12.54 -12.48
C ASP A 286 -23.70 -12.25 -11.63
N ILE A 287 -22.99 -13.30 -11.15
CA ILE A 287 -21.70 -13.20 -10.49
C ILE A 287 -20.70 -12.54 -11.45
N GLN A 288 -19.99 -11.54 -10.94
CA GLN A 288 -18.92 -10.83 -11.66
C GLN A 288 -17.60 -10.95 -10.90
N GLN A 289 -16.48 -10.69 -11.56
CA GLN A 289 -15.15 -10.78 -10.96
C GLN A 289 -14.21 -9.68 -11.47
N PHE A 290 -13.13 -9.46 -10.70
CA PHE A 290 -12.04 -8.58 -11.08
C PHE A 290 -10.70 -9.16 -10.61
N PRO A 291 -9.65 -9.22 -11.47
CA PRO A 291 -8.34 -9.72 -11.06
C PRO A 291 -7.62 -8.71 -10.16
N LEU A 292 -6.91 -9.21 -9.14
CA LEU A 292 -6.12 -8.42 -8.21
C LEU A 292 -4.71 -8.99 -8.05
N ALA A 293 -3.69 -8.13 -8.15
CA ALA A 293 -2.27 -8.46 -7.99
C ALA A 293 -1.79 -9.59 -8.93
N GLY A 294 -2.33 -9.60 -10.17
CA GLY A 294 -2.18 -10.71 -11.11
C GLY A 294 -1.23 -10.45 -12.28
N ASN A 295 -0.63 -9.29 -12.40
CA ASN A 295 0.14 -8.88 -13.57
C ASN A 295 -0.64 -9.09 -14.88
N THR A 296 -1.90 -8.69 -14.88
CA THR A 296 -2.78 -8.75 -16.05
C THR A 296 -2.83 -7.37 -16.72
N THR A 297 -3.47 -7.28 -17.90
CA THR A 297 -3.71 -5.99 -18.56
C THR A 297 -4.49 -5.03 -17.67
N ASN A 298 -5.39 -5.57 -16.83
CA ASN A 298 -6.27 -4.80 -15.95
C ASN A 298 -5.70 -4.61 -14.53
N ASP A 299 -4.56 -5.25 -14.22
CA ASP A 299 -3.85 -5.06 -12.94
C ASP A 299 -2.36 -5.39 -13.13
N ALA A 300 -1.62 -4.46 -13.71
CA ALA A 300 -0.20 -4.61 -13.94
C ALA A 300 0.62 -4.53 -12.65
N ASN A 301 1.76 -5.20 -12.64
CA ASN A 301 2.75 -5.03 -11.57
C ASN A 301 3.33 -3.61 -11.58
N ALA A 302 3.57 -3.06 -10.41
CA ALA A 302 4.31 -1.80 -10.26
C ALA A 302 5.73 -1.95 -10.83
N SER A 303 6.15 -0.94 -11.58
CA SER A 303 7.51 -0.82 -12.10
C SER A 303 8.29 0.22 -11.31
N GLY A 304 9.54 -0.09 -10.97
CA GLY A 304 10.41 0.77 -10.18
C GLY A 304 11.88 0.57 -10.54
N THR A 305 12.76 1.07 -9.67
CA THR A 305 14.22 1.01 -9.88
C THR A 305 14.93 0.62 -8.58
N ASP A 306 15.83 -0.32 -8.62
CA ASP A 306 16.84 -0.50 -7.58
C ASP A 306 17.90 0.60 -7.77
N ILE A 307 17.83 1.65 -6.96
CA ILE A 307 18.75 2.80 -7.06
C ILE A 307 20.21 2.37 -6.80
N THR A 308 20.41 1.29 -6.05
CA THR A 308 21.74 0.82 -5.66
C THR A 308 22.56 0.27 -6.82
N ASP A 309 21.91 -0.21 -7.89
CA ASP A 309 22.55 -0.73 -9.10
C ASP A 309 21.92 -0.20 -10.40
N SER A 310 20.94 0.70 -10.31
CA SER A 310 20.17 1.28 -11.41
C SER A 310 19.40 0.27 -12.25
N SER A 311 19.10 -0.91 -11.71
CA SER A 311 18.33 -1.93 -12.43
C SER A 311 16.83 -1.68 -12.33
N SER A 312 16.11 -1.91 -13.44
CA SER A 312 14.65 -1.90 -13.45
C SER A 312 14.09 -3.04 -12.61
N GLN A 313 13.04 -2.76 -11.85
CA GLN A 313 12.36 -3.72 -10.99
C GLN A 313 10.88 -3.83 -11.38
N SER A 314 10.35 -5.04 -11.28
CA SER A 314 8.91 -5.30 -11.38
C SER A 314 8.45 -5.93 -10.06
N LEU A 315 7.47 -5.33 -9.42
CA LEU A 315 6.98 -5.77 -8.11
C LEU A 315 5.92 -6.85 -8.28
N GLY A 316 6.34 -8.10 -8.49
CA GLY A 316 5.44 -9.24 -8.63
C GLY A 316 4.47 -9.33 -7.45
N GLY A 317 3.15 -9.41 -7.75
CA GLY A 317 2.11 -9.44 -6.71
C GLY A 317 1.85 -8.10 -6.01
N ASN A 318 2.49 -7.00 -6.44
CA ASN A 318 2.28 -5.64 -5.90
C ASN A 318 2.35 -5.55 -4.35
N TYR A 319 3.26 -6.30 -3.72
CA TYR A 319 3.43 -6.28 -2.26
C TYR A 319 3.73 -4.86 -1.76
N GLY A 320 3.04 -4.44 -0.70
CA GLY A 320 3.18 -3.10 -0.13
C GLY A 320 2.41 -1.99 -0.85
N ILE A 321 1.83 -2.25 -2.02
CA ILE A 321 0.91 -1.33 -2.70
C ILE A 321 -0.47 -1.40 -2.03
N LEU A 322 -1.02 -0.27 -1.63
CA LEU A 322 -2.37 -0.20 -1.07
C LEU A 322 -3.40 -0.15 -2.20
N TYR A 323 -4.20 -1.17 -2.32
CA TYR A 323 -5.36 -1.21 -3.20
C TYR A 323 -6.55 -0.51 -2.55
N LYS A 324 -7.14 0.44 -3.25
CA LYS A 324 -8.36 1.16 -2.89
C LYS A 324 -9.39 0.90 -3.97
N ILE A 325 -10.48 0.21 -3.64
CA ILE A 325 -11.47 -0.25 -4.61
C ILE A 325 -12.79 0.43 -4.30
N HIS A 326 -13.28 1.23 -5.23
CA HIS A 326 -14.56 1.94 -5.14
C HIS A 326 -15.49 1.41 -6.25
N LEU A 327 -16.66 0.94 -5.88
CA LEU A 327 -17.60 0.33 -6.82
C LEU A 327 -18.88 1.13 -6.91
N THR A 328 -19.30 1.41 -8.14
CA THR A 328 -20.65 1.90 -8.41
C THR A 328 -21.59 0.71 -8.45
N VAL A 329 -22.58 0.70 -7.58
CA VAL A 329 -23.50 -0.43 -7.40
C VAL A 329 -24.97 -0.02 -7.53
N GLY A 330 -25.81 -0.95 -8.01
CA GLY A 330 -27.25 -0.87 -8.07
C GLY A 330 -27.90 -1.99 -7.27
N TYR A 331 -29.15 -1.79 -6.87
CA TYR A 331 -29.94 -2.75 -6.08
C TYR A 331 -31.35 -2.87 -6.66
N SER A 332 -31.44 -3.07 -7.97
CA SER A 332 -32.70 -2.96 -8.71
C SER A 332 -33.74 -4.04 -8.36
N ASP A 333 -33.29 -5.22 -7.95
CA ASP A 333 -34.18 -6.34 -7.55
C ASP A 333 -34.28 -6.55 -6.04
N GLY A 334 -33.63 -5.69 -5.24
CA GLY A 334 -33.70 -5.71 -3.79
C GLY A 334 -32.82 -6.74 -3.09
N ARG A 335 -32.04 -7.54 -3.83
CA ARG A 335 -31.01 -8.43 -3.26
C ARG A 335 -29.85 -7.60 -2.68
N ASN A 336 -28.94 -8.30 -2.01
CA ASN A 336 -27.70 -7.74 -1.48
C ASN A 336 -26.51 -8.08 -2.40
N LEU A 337 -25.37 -7.46 -2.16
CA LEU A 337 -24.09 -7.78 -2.80
C LEU A 337 -23.09 -8.29 -1.78
N GLY A 338 -22.46 -9.42 -2.07
CA GLY A 338 -21.34 -9.98 -1.33
C GLY A 338 -20.04 -9.81 -2.09
N PHE A 339 -18.99 -9.44 -1.39
CA PHE A 339 -17.64 -9.26 -1.94
C PHE A 339 -16.71 -10.30 -1.32
N LEU A 340 -16.11 -11.13 -2.16
CA LEU A 340 -15.23 -12.20 -1.74
C LEU A 340 -13.87 -12.08 -2.42
N PHE A 341 -12.80 -12.47 -1.71
CA PHE A 341 -11.50 -12.72 -2.33
C PHE A 341 -11.29 -14.21 -2.53
N ASN A 342 -11.07 -14.59 -3.78
CA ASN A 342 -10.81 -15.96 -4.20
C ASN A 342 -9.33 -16.13 -4.58
N PRO A 343 -8.58 -17.02 -3.91
CA PRO A 343 -7.15 -17.22 -4.18
C PRO A 343 -6.93 -17.93 -5.51
N ARG A 344 -5.89 -17.50 -6.25
CA ARG A 344 -5.47 -18.09 -7.54
C ARG A 344 -3.99 -18.42 -7.59
N GLY A 345 -3.18 -17.82 -6.72
CA GLY A 345 -1.73 -18.03 -6.67
C GLY A 345 -1.28 -18.97 -5.56
N GLY A 346 -2.19 -19.41 -4.69
CA GLY A 346 -1.86 -20.23 -3.51
C GLY A 346 -2.58 -19.73 -2.28
N GLY A 347 -1.94 -19.80 -1.10
CA GLY A 347 -2.54 -19.37 0.15
C GLY A 347 -2.78 -17.87 0.21
N TRP A 348 -4.00 -17.44 0.49
CA TRP A 348 -4.36 -16.06 0.79
C TRP A 348 -4.62 -15.88 2.27
N GLY A 349 -4.06 -14.84 2.84
CA GLY A 349 -4.38 -14.35 4.17
C GLY A 349 -3.98 -12.89 4.26
N GLY A 350 -4.87 -12.04 4.77
CA GLY A 350 -4.64 -10.60 4.78
C GLY A 350 -5.45 -9.88 5.84
N ALA A 351 -5.45 -8.58 5.74
CA ALA A 351 -6.35 -7.68 6.43
C ALA A 351 -7.09 -6.85 5.38
N VAL A 352 -8.31 -6.48 5.66
CA VAL A 352 -9.12 -5.66 4.77
C VAL A 352 -9.78 -4.57 5.60
N TRP A 353 -9.85 -3.37 5.06
CA TRP A 353 -10.74 -2.35 5.57
C TRP A 353 -11.91 -2.21 4.60
N ALA A 354 -13.10 -2.49 5.08
CA ALA A 354 -14.34 -2.30 4.34
C ALA A 354 -15.16 -1.18 4.97
N MET A 355 -15.81 -0.37 4.14
CA MET A 355 -16.81 0.57 4.62
C MET A 355 -17.98 -0.18 5.29
N ALA A 356 -18.69 0.49 6.19
CA ALA A 356 -19.85 -0.09 6.85
C ALA A 356 -20.86 -0.62 5.83
N GLY A 357 -21.23 -1.88 5.99
CA GLY A 357 -22.23 -2.60 5.22
C GLY A 357 -23.19 -3.34 6.13
N LEU A 358 -23.81 -4.42 5.64
CA LEU A 358 -24.66 -5.32 6.44
C LEU A 358 -23.87 -5.99 7.58
N LEU A 359 -22.58 -6.15 7.41
CA LEU A 359 -21.64 -6.52 8.47
C LEU A 359 -21.13 -5.23 9.13
N THR A 360 -20.97 -5.24 10.45
CA THR A 360 -20.48 -4.09 11.19
C THR A 360 -19.17 -3.63 10.56
N GLY A 361 -19.23 -2.58 9.76
CA GLY A 361 -18.09 -2.07 9.03
C GLY A 361 -16.96 -1.63 9.94
N GLY A 362 -15.79 -1.56 9.39
CA GLY A 362 -14.57 -1.13 10.07
C GLY A 362 -13.35 -1.82 9.51
N LYS A 363 -12.26 -1.66 10.22
CA LYS A 363 -11.01 -2.38 9.97
C LYS A 363 -11.20 -3.78 10.54
N PHE A 364 -11.32 -4.76 9.69
CA PHE A 364 -11.37 -6.12 10.16
C PHE A 364 -10.23 -6.94 9.58
N LEU A 365 -9.91 -7.93 10.34
CA LEU A 365 -8.96 -8.93 10.00
C LEU A 365 -9.68 -10.16 9.49
N ILE A 366 -9.07 -10.75 8.52
CA ILE A 366 -9.15 -12.19 8.39
C ILE A 366 -8.51 -12.75 9.66
N PRO A 367 -9.26 -13.41 10.57
CA PRO A 367 -8.79 -13.73 11.91
C PRO A 367 -7.43 -14.42 11.91
N ALA A 368 -6.60 -14.09 12.88
CA ALA A 368 -5.33 -14.75 13.07
C ALA A 368 -5.56 -16.28 13.17
N GLY A 369 -4.91 -17.04 12.31
CA GLY A 369 -4.97 -18.51 12.28
C GLY A 369 -6.04 -19.14 11.42
N SER A 370 -7.12 -18.45 11.03
CA SER A 370 -8.20 -19.03 10.21
C SER A 370 -8.29 -18.48 8.78
N GLY A 371 -7.51 -17.49 8.44
CA GLY A 371 -7.75 -16.69 7.24
C GLY A 371 -6.88 -17.01 6.05
N THR A 372 -6.16 -18.12 6.01
CA THR A 372 -5.47 -18.54 4.79
C THR A 372 -6.33 -19.56 4.05
N THR A 373 -6.67 -19.29 2.79
CA THR A 373 -7.20 -20.32 1.90
C THR A 373 -6.25 -20.49 0.72
N SER A 374 -5.91 -21.73 0.40
CA SER A 374 -5.21 -22.11 -0.82
C SER A 374 -6.15 -22.79 -1.83
N ASP A 375 -7.41 -22.96 -1.45
CA ASP A 375 -8.42 -23.66 -2.23
C ASP A 375 -9.18 -22.64 -3.11
N ASN A 376 -8.92 -22.70 -4.41
CA ASN A 376 -9.55 -21.80 -5.39
C ASN A 376 -11.05 -22.07 -5.61
N THR A 377 -11.62 -23.10 -4.98
CA THR A 377 -13.07 -23.35 -4.93
C THR A 377 -13.75 -22.60 -3.78
N LYS A 378 -12.99 -21.81 -3.00
CA LYS A 378 -13.45 -21.04 -1.85
C LYS A 378 -13.15 -19.57 -2.00
N GLY A 379 -13.84 -18.75 -1.24
CA GLY A 379 -13.57 -17.33 -1.09
C GLY A 379 -13.72 -16.86 0.34
N SER A 380 -12.92 -15.86 0.75
CA SER A 380 -13.12 -15.13 2.00
C SER A 380 -14.11 -13.99 1.80
N VAL A 381 -15.04 -13.80 2.74
CA VAL A 381 -16.07 -12.76 2.68
C VAL A 381 -15.52 -11.45 3.21
N GLU A 382 -15.28 -10.49 2.31
CA GLU A 382 -14.67 -9.19 2.65
C GLU A 382 -15.72 -8.14 3.02
N GLY A 383 -16.91 -8.21 2.46
CA GLY A 383 -18.00 -7.30 2.77
C GLY A 383 -19.35 -7.78 2.25
N LYS A 384 -20.41 -7.26 2.84
CA LYS A 384 -21.81 -7.49 2.44
C LYS A 384 -22.55 -6.16 2.46
N TYR A 385 -23.23 -5.82 1.38
CA TYR A 385 -23.87 -4.52 1.20
C TYR A 385 -25.30 -4.65 0.68
N SER A 386 -26.13 -3.67 1.07
CA SER A 386 -27.49 -3.49 0.57
C SER A 386 -27.70 -2.03 0.17
N SER A 387 -28.83 -1.72 -0.41
CA SER A 387 -29.22 -0.35 -0.77
C SER A 387 -29.15 0.67 0.38
N ALA A 388 -29.20 0.21 1.63
CA ALA A 388 -29.10 1.08 2.81
C ALA A 388 -27.69 1.63 3.07
N TYR A 389 -26.63 1.06 2.45
CA TYR A 389 -25.24 1.37 2.76
C TYR A 389 -24.47 2.08 1.64
N GLY A 390 -25.12 2.29 0.48
CA GLY A 390 -24.49 2.97 -0.66
C GLY A 390 -23.39 2.18 -1.34
N ALA A 391 -22.43 2.90 -1.93
CA ALA A 391 -21.35 2.33 -2.72
C ALA A 391 -20.27 1.66 -1.84
N PRO A 392 -19.89 0.41 -2.13
CA PRO A 392 -18.82 -0.28 -1.42
C PRO A 392 -17.45 0.38 -1.62
N TRP A 393 -16.68 0.42 -0.54
CA TRP A 393 -15.29 0.82 -0.56
C TRP A 393 -14.46 -0.17 0.24
N LEU A 394 -13.46 -0.76 -0.43
CA LEU A 394 -12.57 -1.74 0.15
C LEU A 394 -11.12 -1.27 0.05
N GLN A 395 -10.32 -1.55 1.07
CA GLN A 395 -8.88 -1.37 1.03
C GLN A 395 -8.18 -2.64 1.49
N PHE A 396 -7.17 -3.07 0.75
CA PHE A 396 -6.28 -4.14 1.17
C PHE A 396 -4.87 -3.88 0.62
N MET A 397 -3.89 -4.57 1.18
CA MET A 397 -2.50 -4.51 0.71
C MET A 397 -1.99 -5.93 0.56
N PRO A 398 -1.43 -6.31 -0.59
CA PRO A 398 -0.64 -7.53 -0.69
C PRO A 398 0.49 -7.50 0.33
N THR A 399 0.52 -8.51 1.20
CA THR A 399 1.51 -8.62 2.29
C THR A 399 2.32 -9.89 2.14
N GLY A 400 3.56 -9.87 2.62
CA GLY A 400 4.45 -11.02 2.56
C GLY A 400 3.86 -12.28 3.17
N GLY A 401 4.22 -13.44 2.63
CA GLY A 401 3.70 -14.74 3.02
C GLY A 401 2.31 -15.09 2.50
N SER A 402 1.67 -14.19 1.73
CA SER A 402 0.46 -14.47 0.94
C SER A 402 0.82 -14.67 -0.52
N SER A 403 0.08 -15.52 -1.22
CA SER A 403 0.31 -15.80 -2.63
C SER A 403 -0.72 -15.10 -3.51
N PHE A 404 -0.25 -14.52 -4.59
CA PHE A 404 -1.07 -13.82 -5.58
C PHE A 404 -1.00 -14.53 -6.94
N PRO A 405 -1.96 -14.36 -7.85
CA PRO A 405 -3.06 -13.40 -7.83
C PRO A 405 -4.26 -13.81 -6.97
N LEU A 406 -5.18 -12.82 -6.79
CA LEU A 406 -6.54 -13.03 -6.29
C LEU A 406 -7.56 -12.70 -7.38
N LYS A 407 -8.81 -13.13 -7.17
CA LYS A 407 -10.00 -12.59 -7.81
C LYS A 407 -10.89 -11.96 -6.76
N MET A 408 -11.24 -10.69 -6.93
CA MET A 408 -12.42 -10.15 -6.25
C MET A 408 -13.66 -10.70 -6.97
N VAL A 409 -14.55 -11.33 -6.24
CA VAL A 409 -15.81 -11.90 -6.77
C VAL A 409 -16.95 -11.14 -6.13
N VAL A 410 -17.84 -10.62 -6.96
CA VAL A 410 -19.05 -9.91 -6.54
C VAL A 410 -20.26 -10.78 -6.83
N ILE A 411 -21.05 -11.04 -5.81
CA ILE A 411 -22.13 -12.02 -5.81
C ILE A 411 -23.43 -11.35 -5.33
N PRO A 412 -24.44 -11.21 -6.18
CA PRO A 412 -25.80 -10.90 -5.75
C PRO A 412 -26.42 -12.05 -4.95
N TYR A 413 -27.06 -11.78 -3.78
CA TYR A 413 -27.61 -12.83 -2.91
C TYR A 413 -28.82 -12.35 -2.10
#